data_a9a285e1d707b29b2d2e47f3d779889b
#
_entry.id   a9a285e1d707b29b2d2e47f3d779889b
#
_cell.length_a   1.000
_cell.length_b   1.000
_cell.length_c   1.000
_cell.angle_alpha   90.00
_cell.angle_beta   90.00
_cell.angle_gamma   90.00
#
_symmetry.space_group_name_H-M   'P 1'
#
loop_
_entity.id
_entity.type
_entity.pdbx_description
1 polymer ?
#
loop_
_entity_poly.entity_id
_entity_poly.type
_entity_poly.pdbx_seq_one_letter_code
_entity_poly.pdbx_strand_id
1 'polypeptide(L)'
;TAGVSVSLADFRGKYVLLDFWASWCPPCRRENPNVVKAYEENKDKNFTIIGISLDNNREKWLKGIADDHLTWTHLSDLKYWDSEIPALYGVRAIPSNMLLDPNGVIIAKDIREEALHETLREVLK
;
A
#
# COMPACT_ATOMS: atom_id res chain seq x y z
N THR A 1 11.44 -4.87 3.37
CA THR A 1 11.56 -4.72 4.81
C THR A 1 12.98 -5.09 5.20
N ALA A 2 13.30 -5.59 6.28
CA ALA A 2 14.55 -6.21 6.74
C ALA A 2 15.83 -5.92 5.92
N GLY A 3 15.97 -4.76 5.31
CA GLY A 3 17.16 -4.40 4.55
C GLY A 3 17.24 -4.95 3.13
N VAL A 4 16.22 -5.63 2.66
CA VAL A 4 16.15 -6.10 1.29
C VAL A 4 15.71 -4.96 0.37
N SER A 5 16.46 -4.73 -0.69
CA SER A 5 16.09 -3.71 -1.69
C SER A 5 15.07 -4.29 -2.66
N VAL A 6 13.94 -3.59 -2.81
CA VAL A 6 12.86 -4.00 -3.71
C VAL A 6 12.51 -2.83 -4.62
N SER A 7 12.38 -3.09 -5.91
CA SER A 7 11.97 -2.11 -6.89
C SER A 7 10.51 -2.31 -7.27
N LEU A 8 9.78 -1.21 -7.50
CA LEU A 8 8.39 -1.30 -7.99
C LEU A 8 8.32 -2.01 -9.35
N ALA A 9 9.39 -1.93 -10.15
CA ALA A 9 9.46 -2.64 -11.43
C ALA A 9 9.40 -4.16 -11.27
N ASP A 10 9.78 -4.69 -10.11
CA ASP A 10 9.74 -6.13 -9.82
C ASP A 10 8.30 -6.66 -9.79
N PHE A 11 7.31 -5.77 -9.68
CA PHE A 11 5.91 -6.15 -9.59
C PHE A 11 5.15 -5.95 -10.92
N ARG A 12 5.87 -5.60 -12.01
CA ARG A 12 5.25 -5.54 -13.33
C ARG A 12 4.66 -6.91 -13.70
N GLY A 13 3.51 -6.89 -14.36
CA GLY A 13 2.78 -8.11 -14.67
C GLY A 13 1.64 -8.39 -13.71
N LYS A 14 1.54 -7.64 -12.62
CA LYS A 14 0.44 -7.75 -11.65
C LYS A 14 -0.26 -6.42 -11.48
N TYR A 15 -1.53 -6.49 -11.04
CA TYR A 15 -2.19 -5.30 -10.51
C TYR A 15 -1.62 -5.03 -9.13
N VAL A 16 -1.24 -3.80 -8.86
CA VAL A 16 -0.59 -3.41 -7.60
C VAL A 16 -1.32 -2.22 -6.99
N LEU A 17 -1.73 -2.37 -5.73
CA LEU A 17 -2.22 -1.25 -4.95
C LEU A 17 -1.05 -0.70 -4.13
N LEU A 18 -0.63 0.53 -4.43
CA LEU A 18 0.34 1.25 -3.61
C LEU A 18 -0.43 1.90 -2.47
N ASP A 19 -0.17 1.46 -1.25
CA ASP A 19 -0.88 1.93 -0.06
C ASP A 19 0.07 2.78 0.80
N PHE A 20 -0.15 4.10 0.79
CA PHE A 20 0.66 5.05 1.54
C PHE A 20 0.05 5.25 2.92
N TRP A 21 0.80 4.92 3.95
CA TRP A 21 0.31 4.90 5.33
C TRP A 21 1.43 5.18 6.33
N ALA A 22 1.10 5.19 7.61
CA ALA A 22 2.08 5.20 8.68
C ALA A 22 1.47 4.59 9.93
N SER A 23 2.30 4.03 10.79
CA SER A 23 1.84 3.43 12.05
C SER A 23 1.23 4.46 13.00
N TRP A 24 1.63 5.73 12.87
CA TRP A 24 1.13 6.84 13.70
C TRP A 24 -0.11 7.52 13.12
N CYS A 25 -0.67 7.02 12.05
CA CYS A 25 -1.79 7.66 11.34
C CYS A 25 -3.11 6.96 11.71
N PRO A 26 -3.96 7.56 12.57
CA PRO A 26 -5.19 6.90 13.00
C PRO A 26 -6.14 6.55 11.85
N PRO A 27 -6.41 7.42 10.86
CA PRO A 27 -7.26 7.04 9.73
C PRO A 27 -6.68 5.87 8.94
N CYS A 28 -5.35 5.81 8.78
CA CYS A 28 -4.69 4.70 8.10
C CYS A 28 -4.96 3.39 8.85
N ARG A 29 -4.81 3.41 10.17
CA ARG A 29 -4.99 2.24 11.02
C ARG A 29 -6.44 1.78 11.01
N ARG A 30 -7.41 2.72 10.96
CA ARG A 30 -8.83 2.39 10.88
C ARG A 30 -9.20 1.72 9.55
N GLU A 31 -8.54 2.11 8.47
CA GLU A 31 -8.80 1.52 7.15
C GLU A 31 -8.11 0.17 6.96
N ASN A 32 -7.02 -0.10 7.69
CA ASN A 32 -6.23 -1.31 7.49
C ASN A 32 -7.01 -2.64 7.53
N PRO A 33 -7.98 -2.85 8.45
CA PRO A 33 -8.78 -4.07 8.38
C PRO A 33 -9.53 -4.25 7.06
N ASN A 34 -10.00 -3.16 6.48
CA ASN A 34 -10.68 -3.18 5.18
C ASN A 34 -9.69 -3.53 4.05
N VAL A 35 -8.47 -3.01 4.13
CA VAL A 35 -7.42 -3.30 3.16
C VAL A 35 -7.01 -4.78 3.25
N VAL A 36 -6.88 -5.32 4.46
CA VAL A 36 -6.59 -6.75 4.68
C VAL A 36 -7.66 -7.61 4.03
N LYS A 37 -8.94 -7.25 4.23
CA LYS A 37 -10.06 -7.99 3.62
C LYS A 37 -9.96 -7.97 2.09
N ALA A 38 -9.68 -6.81 1.51
CA ALA A 38 -9.52 -6.67 0.06
C ALA A 38 -8.37 -7.53 -0.46
N TYR A 39 -7.26 -7.56 0.27
CA TYR A 39 -6.11 -8.39 -0.10
C TYR A 39 -6.45 -9.88 -0.08
N GLU A 40 -7.04 -10.35 1.02
CA GLU A 40 -7.38 -11.77 1.16
C GLU A 40 -8.36 -12.23 0.08
N GLU A 41 -9.30 -11.39 -0.31
CA GLU A 41 -10.29 -11.72 -1.33
C GLU A 41 -9.72 -11.70 -2.76
N ASN A 42 -8.61 -11.00 -2.99
CA ASN A 42 -8.13 -10.74 -4.36
C ASN A 42 -6.69 -11.21 -4.65
N LYS A 43 -5.94 -11.64 -3.66
CA LYS A 43 -4.51 -12.00 -3.84
C LYS A 43 -4.26 -13.08 -4.88
N ASP A 44 -5.23 -13.93 -5.15
CA ASP A 44 -5.12 -15.00 -6.13
C ASP A 44 -5.54 -14.57 -7.55
N LYS A 45 -5.83 -13.29 -7.75
CA LYS A 45 -6.31 -12.74 -9.02
C LYS A 45 -5.26 -11.86 -9.70
N ASN A 46 -4.00 -12.25 -9.61
CA ASN A 46 -2.87 -11.47 -10.15
C ASN A 46 -2.80 -10.07 -9.53
N PHE A 47 -3.00 -10.00 -8.22
CA PHE A 47 -3.08 -8.77 -7.47
C PHE A 47 -2.20 -8.84 -6.22
N THR A 48 -1.53 -7.74 -5.93
CA THR A 48 -0.80 -7.58 -4.66
C THR A 48 -0.90 -6.15 -4.16
N ILE A 49 -0.50 -5.95 -2.92
CA ILE A 49 -0.40 -4.63 -2.31
C ILE A 49 1.07 -4.39 -1.95
N ILE A 50 1.51 -3.16 -2.10
CA ILE A 50 2.80 -2.71 -1.59
C ILE A 50 2.50 -1.58 -0.63
N GLY A 51 2.79 -1.78 0.65
CA GLY A 51 2.64 -0.75 1.66
C GLY A 51 3.86 0.16 1.66
N ILE A 52 3.64 1.45 1.52
CA ILE A 52 4.72 2.43 1.53
C ILE A 52 4.52 3.31 2.75
N SER A 53 5.43 3.18 3.72
CA SER A 53 5.30 3.83 5.01
C SER A 53 6.01 5.17 5.06
N LEU A 54 5.35 6.14 5.67
CA LEU A 54 5.94 7.43 6.02
C LEU A 54 6.40 7.47 7.48
N ASP A 55 6.67 6.32 8.07
CA ASP A 55 7.22 6.25 9.42
C ASP A 55 8.66 6.77 9.48
N ASN A 56 9.07 7.23 10.65
CA ASN A 56 10.46 7.60 10.92
C ASN A 56 11.06 6.78 12.07
N ASN A 57 10.35 5.74 12.50
CA ASN A 57 10.78 4.85 13.59
C ASN A 57 10.53 3.41 13.16
N ARG A 58 11.59 2.65 13.01
CA ARG A 58 11.54 1.26 12.53
C ARG A 58 10.70 0.35 13.43
N GLU A 59 10.88 0.46 14.73
CA GLU A 59 10.16 -0.40 15.67
C GLU A 59 8.66 -0.17 15.61
N LYS A 60 8.24 1.10 15.55
CA LYS A 60 6.82 1.44 15.46
C LYS A 60 6.22 0.99 14.13
N TRP A 61 6.98 1.13 13.05
CA TRP A 61 6.57 0.66 11.73
C TRP A 61 6.33 -0.84 11.73
N LEU A 62 7.32 -1.61 12.18
CA LEU A 62 7.21 -3.07 12.22
C LEU A 62 6.08 -3.53 13.16
N LYS A 63 5.91 -2.85 14.29
CA LYS A 63 4.81 -3.15 15.21
C LYS A 63 3.45 -2.90 14.56
N GLY A 64 3.31 -1.80 13.83
CA GLY A 64 2.06 -1.50 13.12
C GLY A 64 1.72 -2.57 12.08
N ILE A 65 2.72 -3.02 11.33
CA ILE A 65 2.54 -4.11 10.36
C ILE A 65 2.04 -5.38 11.05
N ALA A 66 2.67 -5.74 12.16
CA ALA A 66 2.32 -6.96 12.89
C ALA A 66 0.94 -6.85 13.54
N ASP A 67 0.65 -5.73 14.21
CA ASP A 67 -0.61 -5.52 14.91
C ASP A 67 -1.81 -5.51 13.96
N ASP A 68 -1.65 -4.96 12.76
CA ASP A 68 -2.72 -4.86 11.78
C ASP A 68 -2.72 -6.03 10.78
N HIS A 69 -1.81 -6.99 10.93
CA HIS A 69 -1.72 -8.18 10.06
C HIS A 69 -1.54 -7.85 8.58
N LEU A 70 -0.65 -6.90 8.30
CA LEU A 70 -0.38 -6.46 6.92
C LEU A 70 0.67 -7.38 6.28
N THR A 71 0.21 -8.43 5.63
CA THR A 71 1.06 -9.55 5.18
C THR A 71 1.73 -9.36 3.82
N TRP A 72 1.48 -8.24 3.15
CA TRP A 72 2.09 -7.93 1.86
C TRP A 72 3.46 -7.26 2.01
N THR A 73 4.09 -6.95 0.88
CA THR A 73 5.40 -6.29 0.86
C THR A 73 5.31 -4.87 1.38
N HIS A 74 6.27 -4.48 2.21
CA HIS A 74 6.33 -3.14 2.80
C HIS A 74 7.66 -2.47 2.51
N LEU A 75 7.59 -1.19 2.16
CA LEU A 75 8.76 -0.36 1.90
C LEU A 75 8.72 0.87 2.79
N SER A 76 9.86 1.28 3.30
CA SER A 76 10.02 2.56 4.00
C SER A 76 11.51 2.90 4.05
N ASP A 77 11.82 4.18 3.82
CA ASP A 77 13.17 4.68 4.05
C ASP A 77 13.29 5.36 5.42
N LEU A 78 12.18 5.36 6.19
CA LEU A 78 12.10 5.92 7.53
C LEU A 78 12.40 7.43 7.60
N LYS A 79 12.13 8.13 6.52
CA LYS A 79 12.42 9.57 6.39
C LYS A 79 11.18 10.47 6.53
N TYR A 80 10.06 9.92 7.01
CA TYR A 80 8.83 10.65 7.19
C TYR A 80 8.42 11.31 5.86
N TRP A 81 8.11 12.60 5.85
CA TRP A 81 7.71 13.29 4.61
C TRP A 81 8.88 13.59 3.67
N ASP A 82 10.12 13.34 4.09
CA ASP A 82 11.28 13.45 3.22
C ASP A 82 11.50 12.17 2.40
N SER A 83 10.59 11.22 2.50
CA SER A 83 10.65 9.96 1.76
C SER A 83 10.52 10.18 0.26
N GLU A 84 11.34 9.45 -0.50
CA GLU A 84 11.47 9.65 -1.94
C GLU A 84 10.25 9.16 -2.73
N ILE A 85 9.72 7.98 -2.41
CA ILE A 85 8.61 7.38 -3.16
C ILE A 85 7.31 8.19 -3.02
N PRO A 86 6.88 8.59 -1.81
CA PRO A 86 5.70 9.46 -1.69
C PRO A 86 5.86 10.76 -2.49
N ALA A 87 7.03 11.38 -2.43
CA ALA A 87 7.30 12.61 -3.19
C ALA A 87 7.19 12.38 -4.69
N LEU A 88 7.74 11.27 -5.19
CA LEU A 88 7.70 10.92 -6.61
C LEU A 88 6.28 10.76 -7.14
N TYR A 89 5.39 10.19 -6.33
CA TYR A 89 3.98 9.99 -6.70
C TYR A 89 3.08 11.16 -6.30
N GLY A 90 3.64 12.24 -5.79
CA GLY A 90 2.89 13.43 -5.41
C GLY A 90 2.00 13.26 -4.20
N VAL A 91 2.34 12.32 -3.32
CA VAL A 91 1.57 12.06 -2.09
C VAL A 91 1.89 13.13 -1.05
N ARG A 92 0.85 13.86 -0.61
CA ARG A 92 0.98 14.95 0.36
C ARG A 92 0.16 14.72 1.62
N ALA A 93 -0.65 13.68 1.65
CA ALA A 93 -1.49 13.33 2.80
C ALA A 93 -1.66 11.82 2.83
N ILE A 94 -1.89 11.27 4.00
CA ILE A 94 -2.20 9.84 4.17
C ILE A 94 -3.46 9.72 5.04
N PRO A 95 -4.27 8.67 4.87
CA PRO A 95 -4.08 7.57 3.93
C PRO A 95 -4.27 8.00 2.47
N SER A 96 -3.49 7.40 1.58
CA SER A 96 -3.60 7.62 0.14
C SER A 96 -3.24 6.32 -0.56
N ASN A 97 -3.81 6.07 -1.73
CA ASN A 97 -3.43 4.88 -2.48
C ASN A 97 -3.58 5.10 -3.98
N MET A 98 -2.94 4.22 -4.74
CA MET A 98 -3.01 4.22 -6.19
C MET A 98 -3.03 2.77 -6.67
N LEU A 99 -3.95 2.46 -7.59
CA LEU A 99 -4.00 1.14 -8.22
C LEU A 99 -3.29 1.21 -9.57
N LEU A 100 -2.31 0.33 -9.76
CA LEU A 100 -1.56 0.23 -11.01
C LEU A 100 -1.95 -1.04 -11.74
N ASP A 101 -2.06 -0.96 -13.07
CA ASP A 101 -2.28 -2.14 -13.90
C ASP A 101 -0.96 -2.92 -14.11
N PRO A 102 -1.00 -4.09 -14.80
CA PRO A 102 0.22 -4.89 -15.01
C PRO A 102 1.33 -4.17 -15.77
N ASN A 103 1.03 -3.10 -16.47
CA ASN A 103 2.02 -2.29 -17.17
C ASN A 103 2.56 -1.13 -16.33
N GLY A 104 2.08 -1.00 -15.09
CA GLY A 104 2.51 0.05 -14.19
C GLY A 104 1.77 1.37 -14.36
N VAL A 105 0.66 1.36 -15.09
CA VAL A 105 -0.14 2.58 -15.31
C VAL A 105 -1.13 2.77 -14.16
N ILE A 106 -1.20 3.98 -13.63
CA ILE A 106 -2.15 4.31 -12.56
C ILE A 106 -3.56 4.37 -13.14
N ILE A 107 -4.45 3.48 -12.67
CA ILE A 107 -5.81 3.39 -13.16
C ILE A 107 -6.86 3.83 -12.15
N ALA A 108 -6.49 4.03 -10.89
CA ALA A 108 -7.38 4.57 -9.86
C ALA A 108 -6.56 5.16 -8.74
N LYS A 109 -7.12 6.13 -8.00
CA LYS A 109 -6.47 6.79 -6.87
C LYS A 109 -7.45 6.95 -5.72
N ASP A 110 -6.92 6.86 -4.49
CA ASP A 110 -7.65 7.15 -3.25
C ASP A 110 -8.96 6.38 -3.13
N ILE A 111 -8.92 5.10 -3.46
CA ILE A 111 -10.04 4.20 -3.33
C ILE A 111 -10.02 3.55 -1.94
N ARG A 112 -11.05 3.84 -1.13
CA ARG A 112 -11.14 3.38 0.25
C ARG A 112 -12.52 2.83 0.54
N GLU A 113 -12.63 2.08 1.63
CA GLU A 113 -13.88 1.52 2.12
C GLU A 113 -14.55 0.68 1.04
N GLU A 114 -15.83 0.90 0.76
CA GLU A 114 -16.55 0.13 -0.24
C GLU A 114 -16.02 0.38 -1.65
N ALA A 115 -15.56 1.59 -1.94
CA ALA A 115 -14.99 1.91 -3.26
C ALA A 115 -13.78 1.05 -3.60
N LEU A 116 -12.98 0.67 -2.61
CA LEU A 116 -11.85 -0.24 -2.84
C LEU A 116 -12.35 -1.59 -3.35
N HIS A 117 -13.34 -2.16 -2.67
CA HIS A 117 -13.88 -3.47 -3.05
C HIS A 117 -14.56 -3.42 -4.42
N GLU A 118 -15.34 -2.38 -4.69
CA GLU A 118 -16.03 -2.21 -5.97
C GLU A 118 -15.06 -2.11 -7.13
N THR A 119 -14.00 -1.29 -6.97
CA THR A 119 -12.99 -1.11 -8.00
C THR A 119 -12.28 -2.43 -8.30
N LEU A 120 -11.87 -3.16 -7.26
CA LEU A 120 -11.18 -4.43 -7.45
C LEU A 120 -12.08 -5.47 -8.10
N ARG A 121 -13.36 -5.54 -7.72
CA ARG A 121 -14.31 -6.45 -8.36
C ARG A 121 -14.44 -6.18 -9.85
N GLU A 122 -14.44 -4.92 -10.25
CA GLU A 122 -14.57 -4.53 -11.64
C GLU A 122 -13.30 -4.77 -12.45
N VAL A 123 -12.15 -4.44 -11.88
CA VAL A 123 -10.86 -4.53 -12.57
C VAL A 123 -10.32 -5.94 -12.63
N LEU A 124 -10.52 -6.73 -11.58
CA LEU A 124 -9.94 -8.07 -11.42
C LEU A 124 -10.91 -9.19 -11.80
N LYS A 125 -11.74 -8.96 -12.76
CA LYS A 125 -12.70 -9.98 -13.23
C LYS A 125 -12.04 -11.26 -13.72
#